data_68fa2b7db4d67c7dd4b0ffff78c2326f
#
_entry.id   68fa2b7db4d67c7dd4b0ffff78c2326f
#
_cell.length_a   1.000
_cell.length_b   1.000
_cell.length_c   1.000
_cell.angle_alpha   90.00
_cell.angle_beta   90.00
_cell.angle_gamma   90.00
#
_symmetry.space_group_name_H-M   'P 1'
#
loop_
_entity.id
_entity.type
_entity.pdbx_description
1 polymer ?
#
loop_
_entity_poly.entity_id
_entity_poly.type
_entity_poly.pdbx_seq_one_letter_code
_entity_poly.pdbx_strand_id
1 'polypeptide(L)'
;SRGLGDVYKRQVQMDKEKLLAFVTRLGSANSHTAILARTMNIPALIEVDIKEEWNGKMAVVDGYTGTFYIDPDEETLKKMQEKKEEDIKARELLQELKGKEDITVDGKHIKLYANIGGVKDVTSVLANDAAGIGLFRSEFLYLEADNYPDEEAQFQAYKTVAENMAGKKVIV
;
A
#
# COMPACT_ATOMS: atom_id res chain seq x y z
N SER A 1 27.61 -0.18 7.70
CA SER A 1 26.30 -0.82 7.54
C SER A 1 25.31 -0.15 8.46
N ARG A 2 24.48 0.73 7.94
CA ARG A 2 23.36 1.27 8.71
C ARG A 2 22.29 0.19 8.74
N GLY A 3 21.80 -0.19 9.94
CA GLY A 3 20.90 -1.29 10.12
C GLY A 3 19.56 -1.10 9.37
N LEU A 4 18.93 -2.20 8.97
CA LEU A 4 17.62 -2.24 8.30
C LEU A 4 16.54 -1.41 9.04
N GLY A 5 16.62 -1.30 10.37
CA GLY A 5 15.74 -0.49 11.19
C GLY A 5 15.80 1.03 10.93
N ASP A 6 16.99 1.57 10.60
CA ASP A 6 17.14 3.00 10.32
C ASP A 6 16.53 3.40 8.97
N VAL A 7 16.56 2.50 7.99
CA VAL A 7 15.95 2.74 6.67
C VAL A 7 14.42 2.71 6.81
N TYR A 8 13.88 1.77 7.57
CA TYR A 8 12.45 1.65 7.82
C TYR A 8 11.92 2.85 8.62
N LYS A 9 12.60 3.26 9.71
CA LYS A 9 12.22 4.45 10.50
C LYS A 9 12.18 5.73 9.66
N ARG A 10 13.10 5.92 8.73
CA ARG A 10 13.08 7.06 7.81
C ARG A 10 11.95 7.01 6.81
N GLN A 11 11.60 5.82 6.31
CA GLN A 11 10.50 5.64 5.36
C GLN A 11 9.12 5.85 6.02
N VAL A 12 8.96 5.45 7.28
CA VAL A 12 7.72 5.64 8.05
C VAL A 12 7.52 7.11 8.47
N GLN A 13 8.62 7.88 8.62
CA GLN A 13 8.59 9.31 8.96
C GLN A 13 8.33 10.23 7.76
N MET A 14 8.34 9.70 6.53
CA MET A 14 7.97 10.49 5.35
C MET A 14 6.49 10.86 5.39
N ASP A 15 6.20 12.08 5.02
CA ASP A 15 4.82 12.55 4.83
C ASP A 15 4.16 11.74 3.70
N LYS A 16 3.34 10.78 4.10
CA LYS A 16 2.72 9.81 3.19
C LYS A 16 1.88 10.48 2.10
N GLU A 17 1.35 11.66 2.37
CA GLU A 17 0.52 12.41 1.43
C GLU A 17 1.34 13.01 0.28
N LYS A 18 2.63 13.23 0.52
CA LYS A 18 3.57 13.80 -0.48
C LYS A 18 4.34 12.74 -1.26
N LEU A 19 4.21 11.48 -0.87
CA LEU A 19 4.97 10.40 -1.47
C LEU A 19 4.18 9.81 -2.64
N LEU A 20 4.62 10.07 -3.86
CA LEU A 20 3.92 9.67 -5.09
C LEU A 20 4.43 8.37 -5.70
N ALA A 21 5.69 8.02 -5.46
CA ALA A 21 6.32 6.81 -5.99
C ALA A 21 7.59 6.45 -5.21
N PHE A 22 8.01 5.20 -5.32
CA PHE A 22 9.33 4.75 -4.87
C PHE A 22 10.18 4.33 -6.07
N VAL A 23 11.43 4.75 -6.08
CA VAL A 23 12.45 4.24 -7.00
C VAL A 23 13.67 3.88 -6.17
N THR A 24 14.15 2.64 -6.28
CA THR A 24 15.28 2.15 -5.47
C THR A 24 16.36 1.52 -6.33
N ARG A 25 17.62 1.71 -5.93
CA ARG A 25 18.78 1.11 -6.60
C ARG A 25 18.89 -0.38 -6.34
N LEU A 26 18.54 -0.80 -5.13
CA LEU A 26 18.60 -2.19 -4.69
C LEU A 26 17.22 -2.61 -4.18
N GLY A 27 16.92 -3.88 -4.25
CA GLY A 27 15.71 -4.42 -3.69
C GLY A 27 15.18 -5.62 -4.49
N SER A 28 14.11 -6.17 -3.97
CA SER A 28 13.33 -7.22 -4.64
C SER A 28 11.85 -6.89 -4.56
N ALA A 29 11.03 -7.59 -5.33
CA ALA A 29 9.58 -7.46 -5.27
C ALA A 29 8.99 -7.74 -3.87
N ASN A 30 9.75 -8.41 -3.00
CA ASN A 30 9.40 -8.73 -1.61
C ASN A 30 10.14 -7.86 -0.59
N SER A 31 10.88 -6.83 -1.02
CA SER A 31 11.53 -5.89 -0.12
C SER A 31 10.50 -5.09 0.69
N HIS A 32 10.91 -4.60 1.86
CA HIS A 32 10.03 -3.76 2.70
C HIS A 32 9.52 -2.53 1.94
N THR A 33 10.34 -1.92 1.08
CA THR A 33 9.93 -0.79 0.25
C THR A 33 8.85 -1.19 -0.76
N ALA A 34 8.97 -2.34 -1.40
CA ALA A 34 7.96 -2.84 -2.33
C ALA A 34 6.64 -3.18 -1.61
N ILE A 35 6.72 -3.76 -0.41
CA ILE A 35 5.54 -4.03 0.44
C ILE A 35 4.87 -2.71 0.84
N LEU A 36 5.65 -1.72 1.27
CA LEU A 36 5.14 -0.41 1.64
C LEU A 36 4.44 0.29 0.46
N ALA A 37 5.05 0.28 -0.72
CA ALA A 37 4.47 0.85 -1.94
C ALA A 37 3.12 0.21 -2.28
N ARG A 38 3.02 -1.12 -2.18
CA ARG A 38 1.75 -1.85 -2.39
C ARG A 38 0.70 -1.47 -1.35
N THR A 39 1.09 -1.35 -0.08
CA THR A 39 0.19 -0.92 1.01
C THR A 39 -0.32 0.51 0.78
N MET A 40 0.53 1.40 0.27
CA MET A 40 0.18 2.77 -0.06
C MET A 40 -0.49 2.91 -1.44
N ASN A 41 -0.54 1.84 -2.23
CA ASN A 41 -1.07 1.83 -3.60
C ASN A 41 -0.40 2.87 -4.51
N ILE A 42 0.91 2.99 -4.39
CA ILE A 42 1.74 3.87 -5.24
C ILE A 42 2.74 3.04 -6.06
N PRO A 43 3.16 3.54 -7.24
CA PRO A 43 4.13 2.84 -8.07
C PRO A 43 5.49 2.70 -7.38
N ALA A 44 6.15 1.56 -7.59
CA ALA A 44 7.51 1.32 -7.13
C ALA A 44 8.34 0.63 -8.22
N LEU A 45 9.53 1.17 -8.44
CA LEU A 45 10.54 0.57 -9.31
C LEU A 45 11.76 0.18 -8.48
N ILE A 46 12.31 -0.98 -8.78
CA ILE A 46 13.52 -1.52 -8.14
C ILE A 46 14.64 -1.66 -9.18
N GLU A 47 15.88 -1.80 -8.71
CA GLU A 47 17.05 -2.01 -9.56
C GLU A 47 17.30 -0.88 -10.56
N VAL A 48 16.98 0.35 -10.18
CA VAL A 48 17.21 1.54 -11.00
C VAL A 48 18.54 2.19 -10.63
N ASP A 49 19.39 2.48 -11.60
CA ASP A 49 20.64 3.22 -11.37
C ASP A 49 20.35 4.71 -11.15
N ILE A 50 20.03 5.04 -9.89
CA ILE A 50 19.64 6.39 -9.46
C ILE A 50 20.87 7.29 -9.48
N LYS A 51 20.73 8.48 -10.09
CA LYS A 51 21.77 9.51 -10.17
C LYS A 51 21.41 10.68 -9.26
N GLU A 52 22.42 11.25 -8.58
CA GLU A 52 22.23 12.40 -7.68
C GLU A 52 21.72 13.65 -8.40
N GLU A 53 22.10 13.82 -9.68
CA GLU A 53 21.67 14.92 -10.55
C GLU A 53 20.15 14.95 -10.83
N TRP A 54 19.42 13.90 -10.47
CA TRP A 54 17.96 13.84 -10.60
C TRP A 54 17.23 14.52 -9.44
N ASN A 55 17.96 14.88 -8.39
CA ASN A 55 17.35 15.54 -7.24
C ASN A 55 16.75 16.89 -7.63
N GLY A 56 15.50 17.12 -7.26
CA GLY A 56 14.75 18.33 -7.58
C GLY A 56 14.18 18.40 -8.99
N LYS A 57 14.39 17.36 -9.83
CA LYS A 57 13.85 17.30 -11.18
C LYS A 57 12.45 16.72 -11.20
N MET A 58 11.69 17.10 -12.25
CA MET A 58 10.41 16.46 -12.54
C MET A 58 10.62 14.99 -12.89
N ALA A 59 9.79 14.12 -12.31
CA ALA A 59 9.84 12.69 -12.61
C ALA A 59 8.45 12.12 -12.84
N VAL A 60 8.34 11.19 -13.78
CA VAL A 60 7.15 10.37 -14.00
C VAL A 60 7.54 8.90 -13.80
N VAL A 61 6.79 8.18 -13.00
CA VAL A 61 7.00 6.77 -12.71
C VAL A 61 5.78 5.96 -13.13
N ASP A 62 5.95 5.03 -14.05
CA ASP A 62 4.93 4.09 -14.48
C ASP A 62 5.23 2.69 -13.92
N GLY A 63 4.52 2.32 -12.87
CA GLY A 63 4.65 1.01 -12.22
C GLY A 63 4.10 -0.15 -13.04
N TYR A 64 3.26 0.09 -14.06
CA TYR A 64 2.72 -0.97 -14.92
C TYR A 64 3.72 -1.43 -15.96
N THR A 65 4.44 -0.48 -16.58
CA THR A 65 5.42 -0.79 -17.61
C THR A 65 6.84 -0.91 -17.08
N GLY A 66 7.06 -0.52 -15.81
CA GLY A 66 8.40 -0.47 -15.24
C GLY A 66 9.26 0.66 -15.79
N THR A 67 8.65 1.72 -16.31
CA THR A 67 9.33 2.84 -16.96
C THR A 67 9.33 4.07 -16.07
N PHE A 68 10.36 4.88 -16.15
CA PHE A 68 10.37 6.20 -15.53
C PHE A 68 11.06 7.21 -16.45
N TYR A 69 10.68 8.47 -16.30
CA TYR A 69 11.21 9.59 -17.07
C TYR A 69 11.68 10.68 -16.10
N ILE A 70 12.85 11.26 -16.38
CA ILE A 70 13.38 12.43 -15.67
C ILE A 70 13.34 13.61 -16.63
N ASP A 71 12.79 14.72 -16.20
CA ASP A 71 12.53 15.91 -17.00
C ASP A 71 11.84 15.55 -18.36
N PRO A 72 10.68 14.85 -18.32
CA PRO A 72 10.00 14.46 -19.55
C PRO A 72 9.63 15.69 -20.39
N ASP A 73 9.67 15.54 -21.71
CA ASP A 73 9.14 16.55 -22.61
C ASP A 73 7.61 16.71 -22.46
N GLU A 74 7.07 17.77 -23.03
CA GLU A 74 5.64 18.08 -22.91
C GLU A 74 4.74 16.98 -23.49
N GLU A 75 5.17 16.35 -24.58
CA GLU A 75 4.41 15.27 -25.22
C GLU A 75 4.33 14.03 -24.29
N THR A 76 5.47 13.62 -23.76
CA THR A 76 5.56 12.51 -22.79
C THR A 76 4.76 12.80 -21.53
N LEU A 77 4.88 14.02 -21.00
CA LEU A 77 4.14 14.44 -19.81
C LEU A 77 2.63 14.38 -20.04
N LYS A 78 2.16 14.92 -21.15
CA LYS A 78 0.75 14.89 -21.54
C LYS A 78 0.23 13.47 -21.67
N LYS A 79 0.94 12.60 -22.39
CA LYS A 79 0.59 11.18 -22.53
C LYS A 79 0.49 10.46 -21.20
N MET A 80 1.42 10.71 -20.26
CA MET A 80 1.40 10.09 -18.95
C MET A 80 0.29 10.66 -18.05
N GLN A 81 -0.07 11.93 -18.21
CA GLN A 81 -1.22 12.52 -17.53
C GLN A 81 -2.54 11.90 -18.01
N GLU A 82 -2.72 11.74 -19.32
CA GLU A 82 -3.90 11.08 -19.90
C GLU A 82 -4.03 9.64 -19.35
N LYS A 83 -2.92 8.88 -19.33
CA LYS A 83 -2.89 7.53 -18.75
C LYS A 83 -3.26 7.52 -17.27
N LYS A 84 -2.75 8.48 -16.49
CA LYS A 84 -3.11 8.62 -15.08
C LYS A 84 -4.60 8.91 -14.88
N GLU A 85 -5.19 9.75 -15.72
CA GLU A 85 -6.62 10.05 -15.68
C GLU A 85 -7.48 8.82 -16.03
N GLU A 86 -7.04 8.01 -17.00
CA GLU A 86 -7.70 6.74 -17.33
C GLU A 86 -7.64 5.76 -16.15
N ASP A 87 -6.48 5.65 -15.50
CA ASP A 87 -6.33 4.82 -14.29
C ASP A 87 -7.23 5.29 -13.14
N ILE A 88 -7.35 6.60 -12.93
CA ILE A 88 -8.24 7.17 -11.92
C ILE A 88 -9.69 6.83 -12.25
N LYS A 89 -10.14 7.03 -13.48
CA LYS A 89 -11.50 6.68 -13.91
C LYS A 89 -11.80 5.19 -13.76
N ALA A 90 -10.83 4.33 -14.11
CA ALA A 90 -10.96 2.89 -13.92
C ALA A 90 -11.12 2.51 -12.43
N ARG A 91 -10.37 3.16 -11.54
CA ARG A 91 -10.51 2.97 -10.09
C ARG A 91 -11.85 3.48 -9.55
N GLU A 92 -12.32 4.63 -10.03
CA GLU A 92 -13.63 5.17 -9.66
C GLU A 92 -14.75 4.23 -10.07
N LEU A 93 -14.68 3.66 -11.27
CA LEU A 93 -15.62 2.65 -11.73
C LEU A 93 -15.65 1.41 -10.83
N LEU A 94 -14.49 0.97 -10.33
CA LEU A 94 -14.44 -0.12 -9.37
C LEU A 94 -15.12 0.21 -8.03
N GLN A 95 -15.16 1.49 -7.63
CA GLN A 95 -15.88 1.90 -6.43
C GLN A 95 -17.40 1.74 -6.54
N GLU A 96 -17.95 1.68 -7.75
CA GLU A 96 -19.38 1.39 -7.97
C GLU A 96 -19.74 -0.05 -7.63
N LEU A 97 -18.75 -0.92 -7.45
CA LEU A 97 -18.95 -2.30 -6.99
C LEU A 97 -19.20 -2.41 -5.49
N LYS A 98 -18.93 -1.36 -4.71
CA LYS A 98 -19.19 -1.37 -3.27
C LYS A 98 -20.65 -1.61 -2.97
N GLY A 99 -20.91 -2.43 -1.95
CA GLY A 99 -22.26 -2.79 -1.55
C GLY A 99 -22.95 -3.78 -2.50
N LYS A 100 -22.29 -4.23 -3.57
CA LYS A 100 -22.78 -5.33 -4.40
C LYS A 100 -22.32 -6.66 -3.82
N GLU A 101 -23.10 -7.69 -4.03
CA GLU A 101 -22.73 -9.03 -3.61
C GLU A 101 -21.56 -9.57 -4.44
N ASP A 102 -20.60 -10.20 -3.76
CA ASP A 102 -19.46 -10.86 -4.39
C ASP A 102 -19.92 -12.22 -4.95
N ILE A 103 -20.36 -12.22 -6.18
CA ILE A 103 -20.90 -13.40 -6.88
C ILE A 103 -20.06 -13.67 -8.14
N THR A 104 -19.68 -14.94 -8.34
CA THR A 104 -19.04 -15.38 -9.58
C THR A 104 -20.05 -15.45 -10.73
N VAL A 105 -19.56 -15.54 -11.98
CA VAL A 105 -20.41 -15.62 -13.17
C VAL A 105 -21.35 -16.85 -13.13
N ASP A 106 -20.94 -17.93 -12.47
CA ASP A 106 -21.74 -19.14 -12.25
C ASP A 106 -22.63 -19.09 -11.01
N GLY A 107 -22.76 -17.91 -10.38
CA GLY A 107 -23.70 -17.66 -9.28
C GLY A 107 -23.22 -18.06 -7.89
N LYS A 108 -21.93 -18.35 -7.70
CA LYS A 108 -21.39 -18.68 -6.37
C LYS A 108 -21.06 -17.42 -5.59
N HIS A 109 -21.53 -17.35 -4.35
CA HIS A 109 -21.13 -16.31 -3.42
C HIS A 109 -19.70 -16.54 -2.93
N ILE A 110 -18.86 -15.52 -3.07
CA ILE A 110 -17.49 -15.51 -2.59
C ILE A 110 -17.38 -14.47 -1.47
N LYS A 111 -16.66 -14.78 -0.42
CA LYS A 111 -16.37 -13.82 0.65
C LYS A 111 -14.98 -13.24 0.44
N LEU A 112 -14.92 -11.95 0.17
CA LEU A 112 -13.66 -11.23 0.02
C LEU A 112 -13.20 -10.68 1.38
N TYR A 113 -12.07 -11.15 1.86
CA TYR A 113 -11.46 -10.72 3.11
C TYR A 113 -10.24 -9.85 2.85
N ALA A 114 -10.07 -8.82 3.68
CA ALA A 114 -8.90 -7.97 3.62
C ALA A 114 -7.71 -8.57 4.38
N ASN A 115 -6.50 -8.22 3.98
CA ASN A 115 -5.28 -8.41 4.75
C ASN A 115 -4.89 -7.07 5.36
N ILE A 116 -4.54 -7.05 6.64
CA ILE A 116 -4.10 -5.84 7.35
C ILE A 116 -2.75 -6.04 8.04
N GLY A 117 -2.02 -4.93 8.21
CA GLY A 117 -0.79 -4.87 8.99
C GLY A 117 -0.96 -4.19 10.35
N GLY A 118 -2.05 -3.45 10.56
CA GLY A 118 -2.27 -2.73 11.81
C GLY A 118 -3.69 -2.18 11.96
N VAL A 119 -3.95 -1.63 13.14
CA VAL A 119 -5.25 -1.03 13.50
C VAL A 119 -5.69 0.06 12.53
N LYS A 120 -4.75 0.83 12.00
CA LYS A 120 -5.01 1.94 11.06
C LYS A 120 -5.65 1.48 9.75
N ASP A 121 -5.44 0.23 9.35
CA ASP A 121 -5.95 -0.31 8.10
C ASP A 121 -7.45 -0.62 8.15
N VAL A 122 -8.03 -0.76 9.36
CA VAL A 122 -9.45 -1.11 9.56
C VAL A 122 -10.37 -0.12 8.87
N THR A 123 -10.05 1.17 8.92
CA THR A 123 -10.83 2.21 8.23
C THR A 123 -10.92 1.94 6.72
N SER A 124 -9.79 1.56 6.10
CA SER A 124 -9.76 1.21 4.68
C SER A 124 -10.51 -0.08 4.38
N VAL A 125 -10.45 -1.07 5.27
CA VAL A 125 -11.20 -2.34 5.16
C VAL A 125 -12.70 -2.07 5.12
N LEU A 126 -13.20 -1.27 6.05
CA LEU A 126 -14.62 -0.89 6.13
C LEU A 126 -15.03 -0.01 4.94
N ALA A 127 -14.17 0.95 4.56
CA ALA A 127 -14.42 1.82 3.41
C ALA A 127 -14.49 1.07 2.07
N ASN A 128 -13.87 -0.11 1.96
CA ASN A 128 -13.93 -0.96 0.77
C ASN A 128 -14.89 -2.15 0.92
N ASP A 129 -15.73 -2.15 1.95
CA ASP A 129 -16.79 -3.13 2.19
C ASP A 129 -16.32 -4.60 2.21
N ALA A 130 -15.14 -4.86 2.77
CA ALA A 130 -14.66 -6.22 2.92
C ALA A 130 -15.56 -7.04 3.85
N ALA A 131 -15.73 -8.32 3.54
CA ALA A 131 -16.53 -9.25 4.36
C ALA A 131 -15.92 -9.51 5.75
N GLY A 132 -14.66 -9.15 5.93
CA GLY A 132 -13.92 -9.29 7.18
C GLY A 132 -12.42 -9.16 6.95
N ILE A 133 -11.64 -9.54 7.96
CA ILE A 133 -10.18 -9.60 7.90
C ILE A 133 -9.77 -11.07 7.83
N GLY A 134 -9.14 -11.45 6.72
CA GLY A 134 -8.67 -12.80 6.46
C GLY A 134 -7.26 -13.07 6.99
N LEU A 135 -6.49 -12.00 7.21
CA LEU A 135 -5.18 -12.05 7.83
C LEU A 135 -4.82 -10.71 8.46
N PHE A 136 -4.71 -10.70 9.77
CA PHE A 136 -4.05 -9.62 10.50
C PHE A 136 -2.59 -10.01 10.71
N ARG A 137 -1.69 -9.37 10.01
CA ARG A 137 -0.24 -9.61 10.12
C ARG A 137 0.31 -8.98 11.38
N SER A 138 0.28 -9.73 12.47
CA SER A 138 0.70 -9.24 13.79
C SER A 138 2.19 -8.90 13.89
N GLU A 139 3.03 -9.40 12.96
CA GLU A 139 4.45 -9.04 12.89
C GLU A 139 4.68 -7.53 12.74
N PHE A 140 3.73 -6.77 12.19
CA PHE A 140 3.85 -5.31 12.09
C PHE A 140 3.81 -4.62 13.46
N LEU A 141 3.17 -5.22 14.47
CA LEU A 141 3.20 -4.71 15.85
C LEU A 141 4.63 -4.72 16.41
N TYR A 142 5.44 -5.69 16.00
CA TYR A 142 6.85 -5.79 16.38
C TYR A 142 7.74 -4.85 15.58
N LEU A 143 7.42 -4.60 14.32
CA LEU A 143 8.19 -3.71 13.44
C LEU A 143 7.99 -2.23 13.75
N GLU A 144 6.83 -1.86 14.28
CA GLU A 144 6.50 -0.48 14.65
C GLU A 144 6.95 -0.12 16.08
N ALA A 145 7.28 -1.10 16.91
CA ALA A 145 7.70 -0.90 18.29
C ALA A 145 9.23 -0.82 18.43
N ASP A 146 9.71 0.00 19.37
CA ASP A 146 11.14 0.06 19.71
C ASP A 146 11.61 -1.19 20.47
N ASN A 147 10.69 -1.84 21.18
CA ASN A 147 10.89 -3.10 21.91
C ASN A 147 9.80 -4.09 21.52
N TYR A 148 9.97 -5.35 21.88
CA TYR A 148 8.90 -6.36 21.70
C TYR A 148 7.63 -5.89 22.39
N PRO A 149 6.47 -5.86 21.67
CA PRO A 149 5.20 -5.50 22.27
C PRO A 149 4.85 -6.52 23.37
N ASP A 150 4.46 -6.01 24.53
CA ASP A 150 3.96 -6.82 25.63
C ASP A 150 2.57 -7.38 25.32
N GLU A 151 2.07 -8.23 26.22
CA GLU A 151 0.76 -8.87 26.06
C GLU A 151 -0.37 -7.83 26.00
N GLU A 152 -0.28 -6.77 26.81
CA GLU A 152 -1.29 -5.71 26.84
C GLU A 152 -1.34 -4.92 25.52
N ALA A 153 -0.19 -4.58 24.97
CA ALA A 153 -0.13 -3.88 23.66
C ALA A 153 -0.73 -4.73 22.54
N GLN A 154 -0.42 -6.03 22.52
CA GLN A 154 -1.00 -6.96 21.55
C GLN A 154 -2.51 -7.12 21.77
N PHE A 155 -2.95 -7.28 23.01
CA PHE A 155 -4.36 -7.39 23.37
C PHE A 155 -5.15 -6.14 22.90
N GLN A 156 -4.65 -4.96 23.19
CA GLN A 156 -5.32 -3.71 22.77
C GLN A 156 -5.41 -3.59 21.24
N ALA A 157 -4.37 -3.98 20.51
CA ALA A 157 -4.40 -3.98 19.05
C ALA A 157 -5.47 -4.94 18.50
N TYR A 158 -5.50 -6.18 18.99
CA TYR A 158 -6.49 -7.17 18.54
C TYR A 158 -7.90 -6.80 18.95
N LYS A 159 -8.09 -6.33 20.17
CA LYS A 159 -9.38 -5.85 20.68
C LYS A 159 -9.92 -4.72 19.82
N THR A 160 -9.10 -3.70 19.56
CA THR A 160 -9.50 -2.55 18.76
C THR A 160 -9.91 -2.97 17.35
N VAL A 161 -9.17 -3.85 16.72
CA VAL A 161 -9.54 -4.38 15.40
C VAL A 161 -10.85 -5.15 15.45
N ALA A 162 -11.01 -6.07 16.41
CA ALA A 162 -12.21 -6.88 16.54
C ALA A 162 -13.48 -6.03 16.80
N GLU A 163 -13.37 -5.04 17.70
CA GLU A 163 -14.48 -4.13 18.02
C GLU A 163 -14.88 -3.27 16.81
N ASN A 164 -13.91 -2.68 16.09
CA ASN A 164 -14.18 -1.87 14.91
C ASN A 164 -14.74 -2.69 13.73
N MET A 165 -14.45 -3.97 13.65
CA MET A 165 -15.03 -4.84 12.61
C MET A 165 -16.48 -5.25 12.89
N ALA A 166 -17.05 -4.87 14.04
CA ALA A 166 -18.49 -4.96 14.36
C ALA A 166 -19.12 -6.34 14.06
N GLY A 167 -18.47 -7.41 14.50
CA GLY A 167 -18.93 -8.79 14.32
C GLY A 167 -18.51 -9.45 12.99
N LYS A 168 -17.87 -8.72 12.08
CA LYS A 168 -17.24 -9.33 10.90
C LYS A 168 -16.03 -10.17 11.35
N LYS A 169 -15.75 -11.26 10.63
CA LYS A 169 -14.67 -12.20 10.96
C LYS A 169 -13.29 -11.51 10.92
N VAL A 170 -12.48 -11.79 11.93
CA VAL A 170 -11.07 -11.38 12.01
C VAL A 170 -10.22 -12.63 12.27
N ILE A 171 -9.20 -12.84 11.44
CA ILE A 171 -8.20 -13.90 11.61
C ILE A 171 -6.85 -13.21 11.86
N VAL A 172 -6.18 -13.62 12.95
CA VAL A 172 -4.85 -13.17 13.35
C VAL A 172 -3.85 -14.24 13.00
#